data_11b20b70285c00177c467cb3dd65ccc4
#
_entry.id   11b20b70285c00177c467cb3dd65ccc4
#
_cell.length_a   1.000
_cell.length_b   1.000
_cell.length_c   1.000
_cell.angle_alpha   90.00
_cell.angle_beta   90.00
_cell.angle_gamma   90.00
#
_symmetry.space_group_name_H-M   'P 1'
#
loop_
_entity.id
_entity.type
_entity.pdbx_description
1 polymer ?
#
loop_
_entity_poly.entity_id
_entity_poly.type
_entity_poly.pdbx_seq_one_letter_code
_entity_poly.pdbx_strand_id
1 'polypeptide(L)'
;MKDTDQPILHKDGVSYVLPFILVTCCFALWGFANDITNPMVKAFSKIFRMSVTDGALVQVAFYGGYFAMAFPAAMFIRKYSYKAGILLGLGLYAVGALLFFPAKMTGSYYPFLLAYFILTCGLSFLETSSNPYILSMGTEATATRRLNLAQSFNPMGSLLGMYVAMNFIQAKLNPMDTAERAQLNPAEFAMVRDADLSVLIAPYLTIGIVILVMLLVIRFTQMPKNGDQSHSINFGPTLKRIFSIHHYREGVVAQFFYVGAQIMCWTFIIQYGTRLFMSQGMEEKAAEVLSQEYNIIAMVIFCISRFICTFILRYLNPGKLLAILAIAGCCFPAGVIFFQDIWGMYCLVAVSACMSLMFPTIYGIALTGLGDDAKFGAAGLIMAILGGSVLPPLQASIIDMNTIWNMPAVNVSFILPFICFVGITIYGHRSYQRGKY
;
A
#
# COMPACT_ATOMS: atom_id res chain seq x y z
N MET A 1 4.43 -18.49 32.82
CA MET A 1 4.86 -17.34 32.04
C MET A 1 3.75 -16.99 31.08
N LYS A 2 3.26 -15.74 31.06
CA LYS A 2 2.29 -15.32 30.05
C LYS A 2 2.97 -15.43 28.67
N ASP A 3 2.27 -15.98 27.66
CA ASP A 3 2.78 -16.15 26.27
C ASP A 3 3.35 -14.86 25.64
N THR A 4 3.07 -13.71 26.25
CA THR A 4 3.52 -12.39 25.84
C THR A 4 5.00 -12.07 26.09
N ASP A 5 5.69 -12.86 26.93
CA ASP A 5 7.10 -12.66 27.29
C ASP A 5 8.09 -13.51 26.47
N GLN A 6 7.59 -14.27 25.51
CA GLN A 6 8.46 -15.02 24.61
C GLN A 6 9.23 -14.10 23.65
N PRO A 7 10.51 -14.41 23.34
CA PRO A 7 11.30 -13.60 22.41
C PRO A 7 10.65 -13.60 21.03
N ILE A 8 10.49 -12.41 20.46
CA ILE A 8 9.74 -12.17 19.20
C ILE A 8 10.40 -12.87 18.00
N LEU A 9 11.73 -13.03 18.01
CA LEU A 9 12.57 -13.44 16.87
C LEU A 9 13.39 -14.71 17.16
N HIS A 10 12.93 -15.55 18.06
CA HIS A 10 13.58 -16.82 18.36
C HIS A 10 12.53 -17.92 18.35
N LYS A 11 12.86 -19.04 17.72
CA LYS A 11 12.03 -20.27 17.73
C LYS A 11 12.96 -21.48 17.61
N ASP A 12 12.73 -22.49 18.46
CA ASP A 12 13.46 -23.77 18.42
C ASP A 12 15.01 -23.61 18.43
N GLY A 13 15.52 -22.63 19.22
CA GLY A 13 16.95 -22.33 19.28
C GLY A 13 17.53 -21.57 18.10
N VAL A 14 16.72 -21.21 17.10
CA VAL A 14 17.15 -20.45 15.92
C VAL A 14 16.85 -18.96 16.10
N SER A 15 17.83 -18.11 15.79
CA SER A 15 17.68 -16.64 15.77
C SER A 15 17.26 -16.18 14.37
N TYR A 16 16.18 -15.40 14.30
CA TYR A 16 15.66 -14.81 13.06
C TYR A 16 15.96 -13.32 12.92
N VAL A 17 16.83 -12.76 13.75
CA VAL A 17 17.10 -11.31 13.77
C VAL A 17 17.58 -10.80 12.41
N LEU A 18 18.59 -11.43 11.82
CA LEU A 18 19.14 -10.99 10.52
C LEU A 18 18.13 -11.17 9.37
N PRO A 19 17.48 -12.33 9.18
CA PRO A 19 16.41 -12.48 8.20
C PRO A 19 15.28 -11.47 8.39
N PHE A 20 14.89 -11.19 9.63
CA PHE A 20 13.85 -10.22 9.94
C PHE A 20 14.25 -8.80 9.50
N ILE A 21 15.46 -8.35 9.80
CA ILE A 21 15.97 -7.04 9.37
C ILE A 21 15.97 -6.93 7.85
N LEU A 22 16.52 -7.92 7.14
CA LEU A 22 16.59 -7.89 5.68
C LEU A 22 15.20 -7.84 5.02
N VAL A 23 14.25 -8.66 5.51
CA VAL A 23 12.88 -8.64 5.00
C VAL A 23 12.19 -7.34 5.37
N THR A 24 12.45 -6.79 6.56
CA THR A 24 11.94 -5.48 6.97
C THR A 24 12.41 -4.36 6.05
N CYS A 25 13.66 -4.37 5.60
CA CYS A 25 14.15 -3.41 4.60
C CYS A 25 13.36 -3.50 3.28
N CYS A 26 12.94 -4.72 2.87
CA CYS A 26 12.09 -4.87 1.68
C CYS A 26 10.75 -4.12 1.85
N PHE A 27 10.16 -4.09 3.06
CA PHE A 27 8.92 -3.33 3.31
C PHE A 27 9.10 -1.82 3.07
N ALA A 28 10.24 -1.25 3.46
CA ALA A 28 10.55 0.14 3.15
C ALA A 28 10.71 0.37 1.64
N LEU A 29 11.39 -0.55 0.93
CA LEU A 29 11.60 -0.43 -0.52
C LEU A 29 10.29 -0.45 -1.31
N TRP A 30 9.32 -1.31 -0.96
CA TRP A 30 8.05 -1.29 -1.68
C TRP A 30 7.13 -0.13 -1.26
N GLY A 31 7.20 0.34 0.01
CA GLY A 31 6.54 1.58 0.42
C GLY A 31 7.02 2.76 -0.44
N PHE A 32 8.32 2.86 -0.67
CA PHE A 32 8.91 3.84 -1.57
C PHE A 32 8.32 3.75 -2.99
N ALA A 33 8.22 2.53 -3.56
CA ALA A 33 7.68 2.34 -4.91
C ALA A 33 6.22 2.74 -5.03
N ASN A 34 5.41 2.47 -4.00
CA ASN A 34 4.00 2.83 -4.01
C ASN A 34 3.80 4.35 -4.13
N ASP A 35 4.50 5.12 -3.30
CA ASP A 35 4.21 6.54 -3.17
C ASP A 35 5.02 7.44 -4.12
N ILE A 36 6.15 6.97 -4.64
CA ILE A 36 6.80 7.67 -5.77
C ILE A 36 5.96 7.58 -7.05
N THR A 37 5.11 6.55 -7.19
CA THR A 37 4.28 6.32 -8.39
C THR A 37 3.05 7.23 -8.44
N ASN A 38 2.47 7.61 -7.31
CA ASN A 38 1.24 8.41 -7.27
C ASN A 38 1.32 9.72 -8.05
N PRO A 39 2.36 10.56 -7.93
CA PRO A 39 2.49 11.79 -8.69
C PRO A 39 2.75 11.58 -10.19
N MET A 40 3.09 10.35 -10.59
CA MET A 40 3.48 10.06 -11.98
C MET A 40 2.32 10.16 -12.96
N VAL A 41 1.08 9.95 -12.52
CA VAL A 41 -0.12 10.17 -13.35
C VAL A 41 -0.10 11.58 -13.97
N LYS A 42 0.06 12.60 -13.12
CA LYS A 42 0.10 14.00 -13.55
C LYS A 42 1.38 14.30 -14.35
N ALA A 43 2.52 13.76 -13.94
CA ALA A 43 3.78 13.94 -14.64
C ALA A 43 3.74 13.40 -16.09
N PHE A 44 3.29 12.16 -16.28
CA PHE A 44 3.17 11.58 -17.62
C PHE A 44 2.13 12.29 -18.49
N SER A 45 0.97 12.68 -17.93
CA SER A 45 -0.03 13.45 -18.67
C SER A 45 0.57 14.73 -19.23
N LYS A 46 1.39 15.43 -18.45
CA LYS A 46 2.09 16.64 -18.84
C LYS A 46 3.21 16.37 -19.86
N ILE A 47 4.05 15.36 -19.62
CA ILE A 47 5.22 15.03 -20.45
C ILE A 47 4.80 14.57 -21.85
N PHE A 48 3.73 13.78 -21.96
CA PHE A 48 3.28 13.20 -23.22
C PHE A 48 2.09 13.92 -23.85
N ARG A 49 1.64 15.07 -23.29
CA ARG A 49 0.45 15.83 -23.74
C ARG A 49 -0.80 14.95 -23.86
N MET A 50 -1.08 14.15 -22.87
CA MET A 50 -2.24 13.26 -22.87
C MET A 50 -3.26 13.66 -21.82
N SER A 51 -4.47 13.10 -21.90
CA SER A 51 -5.49 13.30 -20.88
C SER A 51 -5.04 12.76 -19.53
N VAL A 52 -5.64 13.25 -18.44
CA VAL A 52 -5.40 12.71 -17.10
C VAL A 52 -5.85 11.25 -17.03
N THR A 53 -6.91 10.89 -17.75
CA THR A 53 -7.41 9.51 -17.87
C THR A 53 -6.37 8.58 -18.49
N ASP A 54 -5.72 9.01 -19.59
CA ASP A 54 -4.65 8.22 -20.21
C ASP A 54 -3.43 8.12 -19.28
N GLY A 55 -3.07 9.21 -18.60
CA GLY A 55 -2.01 9.20 -17.58
C GLY A 55 -2.32 8.25 -16.41
N ALA A 56 -3.58 8.04 -16.07
CA ALA A 56 -4.01 7.12 -15.03
C ALA A 56 -3.78 5.62 -15.37
N LEU A 57 -3.48 5.29 -16.64
CA LEU A 57 -3.07 3.92 -17.01
C LEU A 57 -1.84 3.44 -16.25
N VAL A 58 -1.00 4.35 -15.73
CA VAL A 58 0.08 4.01 -14.79
C VAL A 58 -0.47 3.25 -13.57
N GLN A 59 -1.56 3.72 -13.00
CA GLN A 59 -2.18 3.04 -11.84
C GLN A 59 -2.78 1.69 -12.24
N VAL A 60 -3.36 1.59 -13.43
CA VAL A 60 -3.87 0.32 -13.96
C VAL A 60 -2.72 -0.69 -14.14
N ALA A 61 -1.59 -0.26 -14.70
CA ALA A 61 -0.41 -1.11 -14.83
C ALA A 61 0.13 -1.52 -13.45
N PHE A 62 0.18 -0.57 -12.51
CA PHE A 62 0.67 -0.79 -11.15
C PHE A 62 -0.20 -1.80 -10.39
N TYR A 63 -1.51 -1.56 -10.24
CA TYR A 63 -2.41 -2.48 -9.52
C TYR A 63 -2.68 -3.78 -10.29
N GLY A 64 -2.64 -3.72 -11.62
CA GLY A 64 -2.75 -4.89 -12.48
C GLY A 64 -1.64 -5.92 -12.24
N GLY A 65 -0.41 -5.46 -12.01
CA GLY A 65 0.71 -6.33 -11.65
C GLY A 65 0.50 -7.06 -10.32
N TYR A 66 -0.02 -6.37 -9.31
CA TYR A 66 -0.38 -6.98 -8.03
C TYR A 66 -1.44 -8.07 -8.20
N PHE A 67 -2.51 -7.76 -8.89
CA PHE A 67 -3.62 -8.71 -9.11
C PHE A 67 -3.18 -9.93 -9.92
N ALA A 68 -2.50 -9.70 -11.05
CA ALA A 68 -2.10 -10.76 -11.97
C ALA A 68 -1.11 -11.75 -11.35
N MET A 69 -0.18 -11.26 -10.50
CA MET A 69 0.91 -12.08 -10.00
C MET A 69 0.69 -12.65 -8.59
N ALA A 70 -0.37 -12.31 -7.87
CA ALA A 70 -0.59 -12.79 -6.51
C ALA A 70 -0.65 -14.33 -6.42
N PHE A 71 -1.46 -14.99 -7.26
CA PHE A 71 -1.53 -16.44 -7.29
C PHE A 71 -0.31 -17.12 -7.92
N PRO A 72 0.24 -16.67 -9.08
CA PRO A 72 1.50 -17.18 -9.58
C PRO A 72 2.63 -17.11 -8.57
N ALA A 73 2.72 -16.01 -7.80
CA ALA A 73 3.69 -15.86 -6.72
C ALA A 73 3.50 -16.91 -5.62
N ALA A 74 2.25 -17.13 -5.16
CA ALA A 74 1.97 -18.15 -4.14
C ALA A 74 2.32 -19.56 -4.62
N MET A 75 2.03 -19.91 -5.88
CA MET A 75 2.40 -21.20 -6.47
C MET A 75 3.91 -21.36 -6.53
N PHE A 76 4.63 -20.32 -6.95
CA PHE A 76 6.09 -20.32 -7.01
C PHE A 76 6.71 -20.51 -5.62
N ILE A 77 6.25 -19.75 -4.62
CA ILE A 77 6.75 -19.81 -3.25
C ILE A 77 6.50 -21.19 -2.64
N ARG A 78 5.34 -21.79 -2.92
CA ARG A 78 5.02 -23.13 -2.44
C ARG A 78 5.92 -24.19 -3.06
N LYS A 79 6.24 -24.06 -4.35
CA LYS A 79 7.11 -25.00 -5.07
C LYS A 79 8.58 -24.90 -4.64
N TYR A 80 9.06 -23.69 -4.37
CA TYR A 80 10.47 -23.46 -4.09
C TYR A 80 10.73 -23.07 -2.61
N SER A 81 10.53 -21.81 -2.24
CA SER A 81 10.68 -21.31 -0.87
C SER A 81 10.28 -19.84 -0.75
N TYR A 82 10.12 -19.34 0.48
CA TYR A 82 9.96 -17.91 0.74
C TYR A 82 11.16 -17.10 0.24
N LYS A 83 12.39 -17.57 0.51
CA LYS A 83 13.61 -16.92 0.01
C LYS A 83 13.64 -16.81 -1.51
N ALA A 84 13.28 -17.88 -2.22
CA ALA A 84 13.21 -17.85 -3.68
C ALA A 84 12.17 -16.85 -4.19
N GLY A 85 11.00 -16.75 -3.54
CA GLY A 85 9.98 -15.75 -3.84
C GLY A 85 10.47 -14.33 -3.63
N ILE A 86 11.16 -14.05 -2.52
CA ILE A 86 11.77 -12.73 -2.24
C ILE A 86 12.83 -12.39 -3.31
N LEU A 87 13.71 -13.32 -3.66
CA LEU A 87 14.75 -13.09 -4.68
C LEU A 87 14.14 -12.80 -6.06
N LEU A 88 13.12 -13.57 -6.46
CA LEU A 88 12.44 -13.34 -7.73
C LEU A 88 11.70 -12.00 -7.72
N GLY A 89 11.04 -11.66 -6.60
CA GLY A 89 10.36 -10.38 -6.41
C GLY A 89 11.32 -9.20 -6.53
N LEU A 90 12.46 -9.24 -5.84
CA LEU A 90 13.51 -8.21 -5.97
C LEU A 90 14.07 -8.14 -7.39
N GLY A 91 14.26 -9.28 -8.05
CA GLY A 91 14.73 -9.34 -9.43
C GLY A 91 13.77 -8.66 -10.40
N LEU A 92 12.48 -8.99 -10.34
CA LEU A 92 11.46 -8.35 -11.17
C LEU A 92 11.31 -6.85 -10.87
N TYR A 93 11.38 -6.47 -9.58
CA TYR A 93 11.35 -5.06 -9.19
C TYR A 93 12.56 -4.31 -9.77
N ALA A 94 13.77 -4.84 -9.64
CA ALA A 94 14.98 -4.24 -10.19
C ALA A 94 14.90 -4.11 -11.72
N VAL A 95 14.49 -5.19 -12.41
CA VAL A 95 14.30 -5.18 -13.87
C VAL A 95 13.28 -4.13 -14.27
N GLY A 96 12.10 -4.09 -13.63
CA GLY A 96 11.08 -3.07 -13.91
C GLY A 96 11.60 -1.65 -13.73
N ALA A 97 12.32 -1.37 -12.62
CA ALA A 97 12.91 -0.06 -12.37
C ALA A 97 14.00 0.32 -13.40
N LEU A 98 14.85 -0.63 -13.81
CA LEU A 98 15.90 -0.38 -14.79
C LEU A 98 15.35 -0.26 -16.22
N LEU A 99 14.20 -0.86 -16.54
CA LEU A 99 13.51 -0.71 -17.83
C LEU A 99 13.03 0.72 -18.10
N PHE A 100 12.99 1.60 -17.10
CA PHE A 100 12.74 3.03 -17.32
C PHE A 100 13.79 3.68 -18.22
N PHE A 101 15.03 3.19 -18.19
CA PHE A 101 16.08 3.72 -19.08
C PHE A 101 15.81 3.44 -20.57
N PRO A 102 15.64 2.17 -21.02
CA PRO A 102 15.30 1.94 -22.43
C PRO A 102 13.91 2.48 -22.79
N ALA A 103 12.95 2.54 -21.86
CA ALA A 103 11.65 3.15 -22.10
C ALA A 103 11.78 4.64 -22.49
N LYS A 104 12.65 5.40 -21.83
CA LYS A 104 12.97 6.78 -22.20
C LYS A 104 13.47 6.87 -23.65
N MET A 105 14.34 5.95 -24.08
CA MET A 105 14.93 5.98 -25.43
C MET A 105 13.87 5.84 -26.54
N THR A 106 12.72 5.23 -26.24
CA THR A 106 11.62 5.11 -27.22
C THR A 106 10.84 6.40 -27.43
N GLY A 107 10.92 7.34 -26.47
CA GLY A 107 10.09 8.56 -26.48
C GLY A 107 8.58 8.30 -26.40
N SER A 108 8.16 7.08 -26.05
CA SER A 108 6.77 6.62 -26.00
C SER A 108 6.34 6.34 -24.56
N TYR A 109 5.04 6.46 -24.28
CA TYR A 109 4.46 6.22 -22.97
C TYR A 109 4.32 4.73 -22.60
N TYR A 110 3.94 3.90 -23.57
CA TYR A 110 3.60 2.48 -23.32
C TYR A 110 4.74 1.63 -22.74
N PRO A 111 6.02 1.82 -23.12
CA PRO A 111 7.12 1.10 -22.46
C PRO A 111 7.25 1.38 -20.97
N PHE A 112 6.85 2.58 -20.51
CA PHE A 112 6.81 2.89 -19.07
C PHE A 112 5.70 2.12 -18.36
N LEU A 113 4.55 1.92 -19.01
CA LEU A 113 3.48 1.07 -18.44
C LEU A 113 3.95 -0.38 -18.27
N LEU A 114 4.67 -0.92 -19.24
CA LEU A 114 5.27 -2.25 -19.14
C LEU A 114 6.30 -2.32 -18.01
N ALA A 115 7.15 -1.30 -17.89
CA ALA A 115 8.14 -1.22 -16.81
C ALA A 115 7.46 -1.19 -15.43
N TYR A 116 6.40 -0.39 -15.26
CA TYR A 116 5.57 -0.39 -14.03
C TYR A 116 4.92 -1.74 -13.77
N PHE A 117 4.34 -2.37 -14.78
CA PHE A 117 3.71 -3.68 -14.63
C PHE A 117 4.71 -4.74 -14.15
N ILE A 118 5.92 -4.79 -14.74
CA ILE A 118 6.97 -5.71 -14.33
C ILE A 118 7.45 -5.41 -12.91
N LEU A 119 7.64 -4.12 -12.60
CA LEU A 119 8.02 -3.66 -11.26
C LEU A 119 7.02 -4.16 -10.21
N THR A 120 5.72 -3.98 -10.45
CA THR A 120 4.67 -4.38 -9.51
C THR A 120 4.41 -5.88 -9.48
N CYS A 121 4.68 -6.61 -10.55
CA CYS A 121 4.81 -8.07 -10.49
C CYS A 121 5.84 -8.47 -9.42
N GLY A 122 6.99 -7.79 -9.37
CA GLY A 122 8.00 -7.99 -8.33
C GLY A 122 7.48 -7.67 -6.93
N LEU A 123 6.76 -6.56 -6.76
CA LEU A 123 6.16 -6.20 -5.48
C LEU A 123 5.13 -7.24 -5.01
N SER A 124 4.32 -7.78 -5.91
CA SER A 124 3.37 -8.86 -5.60
C SER A 124 4.08 -10.11 -5.07
N PHE A 125 5.20 -10.50 -5.68
CA PHE A 125 6.05 -11.59 -5.17
C PHE A 125 6.61 -11.28 -3.79
N LEU A 126 7.11 -10.06 -3.57
CA LEU A 126 7.65 -9.63 -2.28
C LEU A 126 6.60 -9.69 -1.19
N GLU A 127 5.41 -9.14 -1.41
CA GLU A 127 4.35 -9.12 -0.40
C GLU A 127 3.81 -10.53 -0.12
N THR A 128 3.59 -11.33 -1.16
CA THR A 128 3.10 -12.71 -1.03
C THR A 128 4.10 -13.61 -0.29
N SER A 129 5.42 -13.34 -0.38
CA SER A 129 6.45 -14.12 0.29
C SER A 129 6.85 -13.57 1.66
N SER A 130 7.05 -12.25 1.78
CA SER A 130 7.62 -11.64 2.98
C SER A 130 6.65 -11.64 4.16
N ASN A 131 5.36 -11.36 3.93
CA ASN A 131 4.38 -11.32 5.00
C ASN A 131 4.24 -12.68 5.73
N PRO A 132 3.94 -13.81 5.05
CA PRO A 132 3.86 -15.10 5.73
C PRO A 132 5.23 -15.58 6.25
N TYR A 133 6.33 -15.20 5.60
CA TYR A 133 7.66 -15.53 6.12
C TYR A 133 7.94 -14.84 7.46
N ILE A 134 7.61 -13.56 7.60
CA ILE A 134 7.68 -12.83 8.89
C ILE A 134 6.80 -13.50 9.95
N LEU A 135 5.57 -13.94 9.60
CA LEU A 135 4.71 -14.65 10.52
C LEU A 135 5.33 -15.97 11.02
N SER A 136 6.13 -16.63 10.19
CA SER A 136 6.79 -17.91 10.52
C SER A 136 8.09 -17.76 11.34
N MET A 137 8.66 -16.56 11.49
CA MET A 137 9.95 -16.30 12.16
C MET A 137 9.90 -16.34 13.70
N GLY A 138 8.98 -17.04 14.30
CA GLY A 138 8.83 -17.14 15.76
C GLY A 138 7.55 -17.86 16.14
N THR A 139 7.13 -17.69 17.40
CA THR A 139 5.91 -18.30 17.92
C THR A 139 4.65 -17.67 17.31
N GLU A 140 3.55 -18.44 17.25
CA GLU A 140 2.27 -17.97 16.72
C GLU A 140 1.67 -16.85 17.59
N ALA A 141 1.87 -16.93 18.91
CA ALA A 141 1.40 -15.91 19.87
C ALA A 141 1.94 -14.49 19.59
N THR A 142 3.15 -14.37 19.00
CA THR A 142 3.78 -13.07 18.68
C THR A 142 3.73 -12.74 17.19
N ALA A 143 3.14 -13.58 16.36
CA ALA A 143 3.20 -13.49 14.89
C ALA A 143 2.64 -12.16 14.36
N THR A 144 1.43 -11.77 14.77
CA THR A 144 0.80 -10.51 14.33
C THR A 144 1.59 -9.28 14.78
N ARG A 145 2.13 -9.29 16.00
CA ARG A 145 2.98 -8.20 16.51
C ARG A 145 4.28 -8.07 15.69
N ARG A 146 4.88 -9.20 15.35
CA ARG A 146 6.09 -9.29 14.53
C ARG A 146 5.85 -8.73 13.12
N LEU A 147 4.73 -9.09 12.50
CA LEU A 147 4.34 -8.55 11.19
C LEU A 147 4.09 -7.04 11.25
N ASN A 148 3.38 -6.55 12.26
CA ASN A 148 3.14 -5.13 12.46
C ASN A 148 4.46 -4.36 12.62
N LEU A 149 5.43 -4.90 13.37
CA LEU A 149 6.74 -4.29 13.54
C LEU A 149 7.48 -4.18 12.19
N ALA A 150 7.54 -5.26 11.40
CA ALA A 150 8.18 -5.24 10.09
C ALA A 150 7.48 -4.25 9.14
N GLN A 151 6.17 -4.28 9.09
CA GLN A 151 5.39 -3.37 8.24
C GLN A 151 5.40 -1.91 8.72
N SER A 152 5.87 -1.60 9.92
CA SER A 152 6.03 -0.21 10.37
C SER A 152 7.07 0.56 9.56
N PHE A 153 7.95 -0.14 8.86
CA PHE A 153 8.95 0.47 7.97
C PHE A 153 8.40 0.79 6.57
N ASN A 154 7.27 0.23 6.18
CA ASN A 154 6.64 0.54 4.90
C ASN A 154 6.25 2.03 4.78
N PRO A 155 5.51 2.65 5.73
CA PRO A 155 5.21 4.08 5.68
C PRO A 155 6.44 4.99 5.71
N MET A 156 7.55 4.55 6.31
CA MET A 156 8.81 5.30 6.24
C MET A 156 9.35 5.34 4.80
N GLY A 157 9.28 4.21 4.11
CA GLY A 157 9.59 4.14 2.69
C GLY A 157 8.66 5.02 1.85
N SER A 158 7.37 5.00 2.15
CA SER A 158 6.34 5.85 1.51
C SER A 158 6.65 7.34 1.66
N LEU A 159 6.95 7.81 2.86
CA LEU A 159 7.34 9.21 3.12
C LEU A 159 8.60 9.59 2.34
N LEU A 160 9.59 8.71 2.28
CA LEU A 160 10.80 8.92 1.48
C LEU A 160 10.46 8.98 -0.02
N GLY A 161 9.58 8.11 -0.51
CA GLY A 161 9.10 8.11 -1.90
C GLY A 161 8.40 9.41 -2.28
N MET A 162 7.50 9.90 -1.43
CA MET A 162 6.84 11.21 -1.60
C MET A 162 7.85 12.36 -1.61
N TYR A 163 8.79 12.36 -0.66
CA TYR A 163 9.85 13.39 -0.61
C TYR A 163 10.68 13.42 -1.89
N VAL A 164 11.08 12.24 -2.38
CA VAL A 164 11.85 12.12 -3.63
C VAL A 164 11.00 12.56 -4.82
N ALA A 165 9.74 12.17 -4.91
CA ALA A 165 8.84 12.59 -5.99
C ALA A 165 8.67 14.11 -6.02
N MET A 166 8.49 14.76 -4.88
CA MET A 166 8.32 16.22 -4.79
C MET A 166 9.59 16.98 -5.14
N ASN A 167 10.73 16.61 -4.57
CA ASN A 167 11.96 17.42 -4.63
C ASN A 167 12.86 17.05 -5.81
N PHE A 168 12.84 15.81 -6.27
CA PHE A 168 13.73 15.33 -7.32
C PHE A 168 13.03 15.07 -8.65
N ILE A 169 11.69 15.00 -8.67
CA ILE A 169 10.91 14.87 -9.91
C ILE A 169 10.11 16.15 -10.13
N GLN A 170 9.05 16.39 -9.37
CA GLN A 170 8.11 17.47 -9.62
C GLN A 170 8.77 18.86 -9.63
N ALA A 171 9.65 19.14 -8.67
CA ALA A 171 10.37 20.43 -8.58
C ALA A 171 11.34 20.68 -9.75
N LYS A 172 11.78 19.61 -10.44
CA LYS A 172 12.74 19.70 -11.53
C LYS A 172 12.13 19.54 -12.91
N LEU A 173 10.86 19.17 -13.02
CA LEU A 173 10.15 19.14 -14.30
C LEU A 173 10.01 20.55 -14.87
N ASN A 174 10.06 20.65 -16.19
CA ASN A 174 9.84 21.92 -16.88
C ASN A 174 8.49 22.55 -16.43
N PRO A 175 8.48 23.84 -16.03
CA PRO A 175 7.29 24.51 -15.50
C PRO A 175 6.14 24.67 -16.49
N MET A 176 6.42 24.65 -17.80
CA MET A 176 5.40 24.79 -18.85
C MET A 176 4.21 23.87 -18.59
N ASP A 177 3.00 24.40 -18.70
CA ASP A 177 1.78 23.63 -18.62
C ASP A 177 1.49 22.86 -19.94
N THR A 178 0.39 22.09 -19.96
CA THR A 178 0.02 21.28 -21.13
C THR A 178 -0.36 22.15 -22.34
N ALA A 179 -0.95 23.32 -22.12
CA ALA A 179 -1.36 24.25 -23.17
C ALA A 179 -0.13 24.96 -23.80
N GLU A 180 0.81 25.39 -22.97
CA GLU A 180 2.09 25.96 -23.41
C GLU A 180 2.89 24.94 -24.22
N ARG A 181 2.97 23.71 -23.76
CA ARG A 181 3.64 22.60 -24.47
C ARG A 181 2.97 22.26 -25.80
N ALA A 182 1.66 22.48 -25.94
CA ALA A 182 0.94 22.27 -27.19
C ALA A 182 1.34 23.24 -28.27
N GLN A 183 1.87 24.41 -27.92
CA GLN A 183 2.33 25.46 -28.85
C GLN A 183 3.77 25.26 -29.37
N LEU A 184 4.53 24.35 -28.72
CA LEU A 184 5.91 24.04 -29.14
C LEU A 184 5.93 23.31 -30.48
N ASN A 185 6.94 23.62 -31.30
CA ASN A 185 7.21 22.84 -32.50
C ASN A 185 7.69 21.41 -32.13
N PRO A 186 7.62 20.44 -33.06
CA PRO A 186 7.97 19.03 -32.72
C PRO A 186 9.39 18.84 -32.19
N ALA A 187 10.38 19.63 -32.63
CA ALA A 187 11.76 19.52 -32.17
C ALA A 187 11.92 20.07 -30.74
N GLU A 188 11.36 21.25 -30.47
CA GLU A 188 11.34 21.84 -29.11
C GLU A 188 10.62 20.97 -28.12
N PHE A 189 9.45 20.44 -28.52
CA PHE A 189 8.71 19.51 -27.66
C PHE A 189 9.52 18.26 -27.34
N ALA A 190 10.20 17.66 -28.32
CA ALA A 190 11.05 16.49 -28.10
C ALA A 190 12.17 16.81 -27.10
N MET A 191 12.82 17.98 -27.20
CA MET A 191 13.86 18.39 -26.24
C MET A 191 13.31 18.52 -24.81
N VAL A 192 12.18 19.20 -24.65
CA VAL A 192 11.54 19.38 -23.32
C VAL A 192 11.11 18.04 -22.74
N ARG A 193 10.46 17.19 -23.55
CA ARG A 193 10.05 15.83 -23.15
C ARG A 193 11.24 14.99 -22.71
N ASP A 194 12.33 14.97 -23.48
CA ASP A 194 13.49 14.13 -23.19
C ASP A 194 14.25 14.63 -21.95
N ALA A 195 14.27 15.95 -21.71
CA ALA A 195 14.77 16.53 -20.47
C ALA A 195 13.93 16.09 -19.25
N ASP A 196 12.61 16.23 -19.33
CA ASP A 196 11.69 15.82 -18.27
C ASP A 196 11.76 14.30 -18.00
N LEU A 197 11.83 13.47 -19.03
CA LEU A 197 12.02 12.04 -18.88
C LEU A 197 13.35 11.71 -18.19
N SER A 198 14.41 12.47 -18.43
CA SER A 198 15.70 12.28 -17.74
C SER A 198 15.58 12.53 -16.25
N VAL A 199 14.85 13.56 -15.86
CA VAL A 199 14.55 13.87 -14.45
C VAL A 199 13.72 12.75 -13.84
N LEU A 200 12.67 12.30 -14.52
CA LEU A 200 11.73 11.29 -14.03
C LEU A 200 12.41 9.94 -13.79
N ILE A 201 13.26 9.47 -14.70
CA ILE A 201 13.86 8.12 -14.60
C ILE A 201 14.95 8.02 -13.53
N ALA A 202 15.62 9.12 -13.16
CA ALA A 202 16.79 9.09 -12.28
C ALA A 202 16.49 8.42 -10.91
N PRO A 203 15.40 8.72 -10.18
CA PRO A 203 15.07 8.03 -8.95
C PRO A 203 14.77 6.53 -9.15
N TYR A 204 14.13 6.15 -10.28
CA TYR A 204 13.84 4.74 -10.56
C TYR A 204 15.11 3.93 -10.85
N LEU A 205 16.06 4.50 -11.56
CA LEU A 205 17.36 3.85 -11.78
C LEU A 205 18.12 3.70 -10.47
N THR A 206 18.11 4.73 -9.62
CA THR A 206 18.76 4.70 -8.31
C THR A 206 18.17 3.60 -7.43
N ILE A 207 16.84 3.53 -7.32
CA ILE A 207 16.20 2.47 -6.52
C ILE A 207 16.43 1.09 -7.14
N GLY A 208 16.45 0.96 -8.46
CA GLY A 208 16.77 -0.28 -9.15
C GLY A 208 18.16 -0.83 -8.75
N ILE A 209 19.16 0.04 -8.65
CA ILE A 209 20.51 -0.34 -8.18
C ILE A 209 20.47 -0.75 -6.70
N VAL A 210 19.78 0.01 -5.84
CA VAL A 210 19.63 -0.33 -4.40
C VAL A 210 19.00 -1.71 -4.23
N ILE A 211 17.99 -2.03 -5.05
CA ILE A 211 17.30 -3.32 -5.01
C ILE A 211 18.21 -4.45 -5.50
N LEU A 212 19.04 -4.23 -6.52
CA LEU A 212 20.04 -5.21 -6.94
C LEU A 212 21.04 -5.50 -5.83
N VAL A 213 21.50 -4.49 -5.10
CA VAL A 213 22.36 -4.67 -3.93
C VAL A 213 21.64 -5.50 -2.86
N MET A 214 20.39 -5.17 -2.54
CA MET A 214 19.59 -5.93 -1.58
C MET A 214 19.37 -7.39 -2.02
N LEU A 215 19.11 -7.61 -3.30
CA LEU A 215 19.01 -8.96 -3.89
C LEU A 215 20.29 -9.78 -3.65
N LEU A 216 21.45 -9.18 -3.92
CA LEU A 216 22.75 -9.85 -3.69
C LEU A 216 22.96 -10.15 -2.21
N VAL A 217 22.67 -9.21 -1.31
CA VAL A 217 22.78 -9.41 0.13
C VAL A 217 21.89 -10.58 0.58
N ILE A 218 20.63 -10.62 0.18
CA ILE A 218 19.70 -11.70 0.54
C ILE A 218 20.12 -13.03 -0.12
N ARG A 219 20.65 -13.00 -1.33
CA ARG A 219 21.12 -14.22 -2.05
C ARG A 219 22.21 -14.94 -1.27
N PHE A 220 23.16 -14.20 -0.71
CA PHE A 220 24.30 -14.76 0.03
C PHE A 220 24.02 -14.97 1.52
N THR A 221 22.96 -14.37 2.08
CA THR A 221 22.57 -14.58 3.48
C THR A 221 21.86 -15.93 3.63
N GLN A 222 22.24 -16.70 4.66
CA GLN A 222 21.52 -17.91 5.03
C GLN A 222 20.19 -17.52 5.70
N MET A 223 19.07 -17.97 5.13
CA MET A 223 17.74 -17.74 5.67
C MET A 223 17.12 -19.09 6.07
N PRO A 224 16.58 -19.21 7.30
CA PRO A 224 15.95 -20.44 7.77
C PRO A 224 14.76 -20.84 6.91
N LYS A 225 14.61 -22.16 6.68
CA LYS A 225 13.56 -22.73 5.81
C LYS A 225 12.27 -23.05 6.55
N ASN A 226 11.84 -22.19 7.46
CA ASN A 226 10.58 -22.42 8.18
C ASN A 226 9.37 -22.26 7.24
N GLY A 227 8.39 -23.16 7.38
CA GLY A 227 7.17 -23.14 6.55
C GLY A 227 7.35 -23.68 5.13
N ASP A 228 8.49 -24.30 4.81
CA ASP A 228 8.78 -24.87 3.48
C ASP A 228 8.55 -26.41 3.42
N GLN A 229 7.75 -26.97 4.33
CA GLN A 229 7.65 -28.42 4.52
C GLN A 229 6.83 -29.16 3.45
N SER A 230 5.95 -28.50 2.69
CA SER A 230 5.17 -29.18 1.65
C SER A 230 5.33 -28.54 0.28
N HIS A 231 5.80 -29.32 -0.68
CA HIS A 231 5.98 -28.93 -2.08
C HIS A 231 4.82 -29.36 -3.00
N SER A 232 3.79 -30.04 -2.46
CA SER A 232 2.66 -30.51 -3.27
C SER A 232 1.75 -29.36 -3.69
N ILE A 233 1.54 -29.23 -4.99
CA ILE A 233 0.67 -28.20 -5.57
C ILE A 233 -0.67 -28.83 -5.93
N ASN A 234 -1.64 -28.79 -4.99
CA ASN A 234 -3.04 -29.13 -5.24
C ASN A 234 -3.88 -27.85 -5.23
N PHE A 235 -3.76 -27.03 -6.28
CA PHE A 235 -4.33 -25.69 -6.34
C PHE A 235 -5.84 -25.65 -6.06
N GLY A 236 -6.64 -26.40 -6.80
CA GLY A 236 -8.11 -26.39 -6.65
C GLY A 236 -8.59 -26.82 -5.27
N PRO A 237 -8.18 -28.01 -4.76
CA PRO A 237 -8.55 -28.47 -3.42
C PRO A 237 -8.07 -27.52 -2.30
N THR A 238 -6.86 -26.97 -2.43
CA THR A 238 -6.32 -26.04 -1.43
C THR A 238 -7.14 -24.74 -1.40
N LEU A 239 -7.44 -24.16 -2.56
CA LEU A 239 -8.26 -22.95 -2.66
C LEU A 239 -9.64 -23.18 -2.05
N LYS A 240 -10.32 -24.30 -2.38
CA LYS A 240 -11.61 -24.67 -1.81
C LYS A 240 -11.53 -24.82 -0.28
N ARG A 241 -10.47 -25.45 0.24
CA ARG A 241 -10.24 -25.60 1.68
C ARG A 241 -10.08 -24.25 2.38
N ILE A 242 -9.19 -23.36 1.86
CA ILE A 242 -8.94 -22.06 2.45
C ILE A 242 -10.21 -21.21 2.45
N PHE A 243 -10.93 -21.17 1.32
CA PHE A 243 -12.20 -20.43 1.23
C PHE A 243 -13.37 -21.08 2.01
N SER A 244 -13.25 -22.31 2.46
CA SER A 244 -14.21 -22.89 3.43
C SER A 244 -13.99 -22.37 4.86
N ILE A 245 -12.79 -21.86 5.16
CA ILE A 245 -12.44 -21.33 6.48
C ILE A 245 -13.09 -19.95 6.65
N HIS A 246 -14.02 -19.85 7.58
CA HIS A 246 -14.88 -18.67 7.74
C HIS A 246 -14.08 -17.40 8.08
N HIS A 247 -13.15 -17.48 9.04
CA HIS A 247 -12.35 -16.33 9.45
C HIS A 247 -11.42 -15.81 8.34
N TYR A 248 -10.96 -16.70 7.45
CA TYR A 248 -10.15 -16.30 6.30
C TYR A 248 -10.97 -15.50 5.28
N ARG A 249 -12.16 -15.97 4.91
CA ARG A 249 -13.06 -15.24 3.99
C ARG A 249 -13.43 -13.86 4.55
N GLU A 250 -13.81 -13.81 5.83
CA GLU A 250 -14.07 -12.53 6.49
C GLU A 250 -12.84 -11.62 6.49
N GLY A 251 -11.64 -12.19 6.67
CA GLY A 251 -10.38 -11.46 6.60
C GLY A 251 -10.08 -10.87 5.22
N VAL A 252 -10.32 -11.63 4.13
CA VAL A 252 -10.17 -11.13 2.75
C VAL A 252 -11.12 -9.97 2.47
N VAL A 253 -12.38 -10.07 2.90
CA VAL A 253 -13.38 -8.99 2.75
C VAL A 253 -12.99 -7.77 3.59
N ALA A 254 -12.56 -7.98 4.85
CA ALA A 254 -12.09 -6.90 5.71
C ALA A 254 -10.85 -6.20 5.13
N GLN A 255 -9.95 -6.95 4.52
CA GLN A 255 -8.76 -6.40 3.85
C GLN A 255 -9.14 -5.54 2.64
N PHE A 256 -10.09 -5.99 1.83
CA PHE A 256 -10.64 -5.23 0.70
C PHE A 256 -11.25 -3.90 1.17
N PHE A 257 -12.08 -3.94 2.20
CA PHE A 257 -12.67 -2.73 2.79
C PHE A 257 -11.62 -1.80 3.39
N TYR A 258 -10.61 -2.37 4.07
CA TYR A 258 -9.55 -1.58 4.66
C TYR A 258 -8.75 -0.80 3.63
N VAL A 259 -8.27 -1.48 2.57
CA VAL A 259 -7.48 -0.81 1.53
C VAL A 259 -8.32 0.24 0.81
N GLY A 260 -9.59 -0.07 0.53
CA GLY A 260 -10.52 0.90 -0.04
C GLY A 260 -10.70 2.14 0.85
N ALA A 261 -10.99 1.95 2.15
CA ALA A 261 -11.15 3.05 3.08
C ALA A 261 -9.89 3.91 3.20
N GLN A 262 -8.71 3.28 3.24
CA GLN A 262 -7.43 3.97 3.32
C GLN A 262 -7.20 4.88 2.11
N ILE A 263 -7.34 4.33 0.90
CA ILE A 263 -7.13 5.11 -0.33
C ILE A 263 -8.19 6.21 -0.46
N MET A 264 -9.46 5.92 -0.16
CA MET A 264 -10.53 6.93 -0.17
C MET A 264 -10.23 8.09 0.79
N CYS A 265 -9.82 7.82 2.02
CA CYS A 265 -9.52 8.88 2.98
C CYS A 265 -8.33 9.73 2.54
N TRP A 266 -7.25 9.13 2.04
CA TRP A 266 -6.03 9.86 1.66
C TRP A 266 -6.13 10.58 0.33
N THR A 267 -6.90 10.05 -0.62
CA THR A 267 -7.12 10.73 -1.91
C THR A 267 -8.04 11.93 -1.74
N PHE A 268 -9.17 11.75 -1.06
CA PHE A 268 -10.21 12.77 -1.02
C PHE A 268 -10.07 13.80 0.12
N ILE A 269 -9.06 13.66 0.98
CA ILE A 269 -8.67 14.74 1.91
C ILE A 269 -8.31 16.03 1.16
N ILE A 270 -7.71 15.91 -0.04
CA ILE A 270 -7.34 17.07 -0.86
C ILE A 270 -8.60 17.77 -1.38
N GLN A 271 -9.56 17.03 -1.96
CA GLN A 271 -10.83 17.59 -2.43
C GLN A 271 -11.63 18.25 -1.30
N TYR A 272 -11.69 17.57 -0.15
CA TYR A 272 -12.36 18.13 1.03
C TYR A 272 -11.71 19.44 1.47
N GLY A 273 -10.39 19.45 1.64
CA GLY A 273 -9.64 20.62 2.09
C GLY A 273 -9.67 21.76 1.09
N THR A 274 -9.46 21.49 -0.19
CA THR A 274 -9.50 22.50 -1.25
C THR A 274 -10.85 23.21 -1.23
N ARG A 275 -11.95 22.46 -1.18
CA ARG A 275 -13.29 23.05 -1.09
C ARG A 275 -13.48 23.87 0.18
N LEU A 276 -13.04 23.36 1.34
CA LEU A 276 -13.14 24.04 2.63
C LEU A 276 -12.41 25.38 2.59
N PHE A 277 -11.14 25.39 2.16
CA PHE A 277 -10.32 26.60 2.17
C PHE A 277 -10.76 27.61 1.09
N MET A 278 -11.24 27.14 -0.07
CA MET A 278 -11.86 28.03 -1.08
C MET A 278 -13.14 28.70 -0.53
N SER A 279 -13.96 28.00 0.25
CA SER A 279 -15.13 28.60 0.91
C SER A 279 -14.77 29.68 1.95
N GLN A 280 -13.54 29.67 2.44
CA GLN A 280 -12.97 30.68 3.33
C GLN A 280 -12.28 31.84 2.57
N GLY A 281 -12.36 31.85 1.23
CA GLY A 281 -11.81 32.91 0.37
C GLY A 281 -10.37 32.69 -0.10
N MET A 282 -9.83 31.48 0.08
CA MET A 282 -8.50 31.14 -0.41
C MET A 282 -8.53 30.84 -1.93
N GLU A 283 -7.48 31.23 -2.65
CA GLU A 283 -7.30 30.85 -4.04
C GLU A 283 -7.16 29.32 -4.18
N GLU A 284 -7.72 28.72 -5.22
CA GLU A 284 -7.77 27.26 -5.43
C GLU A 284 -6.40 26.59 -5.32
N LYS A 285 -5.37 27.15 -5.98
CA LYS A 285 -4.01 26.62 -5.94
C LYS A 285 -3.42 26.63 -4.52
N ALA A 286 -3.64 27.69 -3.75
CA ALA A 286 -3.18 27.78 -2.37
C ALA A 286 -3.94 26.82 -1.46
N ALA A 287 -5.24 26.67 -1.68
CA ALA A 287 -6.10 25.73 -0.95
C ALA A 287 -5.68 24.26 -1.22
N GLU A 288 -5.33 23.92 -2.47
CA GLU A 288 -4.84 22.61 -2.84
C GLU A 288 -3.50 22.29 -2.14
N VAL A 289 -2.55 23.22 -2.16
CA VAL A 289 -1.25 23.08 -1.48
C VAL A 289 -1.42 22.86 0.01
N LEU A 290 -2.24 23.67 0.67
CA LEU A 290 -2.51 23.54 2.10
C LEU A 290 -3.18 22.20 2.43
N SER A 291 -4.13 21.75 1.59
CA SER A 291 -4.78 20.45 1.73
C SER A 291 -3.78 19.27 1.61
N GLN A 292 -2.80 19.43 0.73
CA GLN A 292 -1.71 18.46 0.58
C GLN A 292 -0.80 18.40 1.83
N GLU A 293 -0.55 19.53 2.48
CA GLU A 293 0.18 19.57 3.76
C GLU A 293 -0.56 18.77 4.85
N TYR A 294 -1.89 18.92 4.95
CA TYR A 294 -2.70 18.09 5.87
C TYR A 294 -2.61 16.59 5.53
N ASN A 295 -2.55 16.22 4.25
CA ASN A 295 -2.35 14.83 3.86
C ASN A 295 -0.97 14.30 4.28
N ILE A 296 0.08 15.10 4.16
CA ILE A 296 1.42 14.73 4.65
C ILE A 296 1.40 14.53 6.17
N ILE A 297 0.74 15.44 6.92
CA ILE A 297 0.57 15.30 8.38
C ILE A 297 -0.18 14.00 8.72
N ALA A 298 -1.23 13.66 7.96
CA ALA A 298 -1.97 12.41 8.13
C ALA A 298 -1.07 11.17 7.93
N MET A 299 -0.17 11.19 6.93
CA MET A 299 0.80 10.13 6.68
C MET A 299 1.85 10.01 7.80
N VAL A 300 2.32 11.14 8.35
CA VAL A 300 3.24 11.15 9.50
C VAL A 300 2.56 10.55 10.74
N ILE A 301 1.31 10.97 11.02
CA ILE A 301 0.51 10.41 12.12
C ILE A 301 0.29 8.91 11.94
N PHE A 302 -0.02 8.46 10.72
CA PHE A 302 -0.14 7.04 10.39
C PHE A 302 1.15 6.27 10.71
N CYS A 303 2.30 6.81 10.30
CA CYS A 303 3.60 6.20 10.56
C CYS A 303 3.89 6.07 12.07
N ILE A 304 3.76 7.17 12.82
CA ILE A 304 3.99 7.20 14.27
C ILE A 304 3.01 6.26 15.00
N SER A 305 1.73 6.34 14.65
CA SER A 305 0.68 5.51 15.26
C SER A 305 0.91 4.03 15.04
N ARG A 306 1.51 3.63 13.91
CA ARG A 306 1.84 2.22 13.64
C ARG A 306 2.86 1.68 14.63
N PHE A 307 3.90 2.45 14.99
CA PHE A 307 4.86 2.04 16.02
C PHE A 307 4.19 1.96 17.41
N ILE A 308 3.39 2.96 17.76
CA ILE A 308 2.64 2.99 19.04
C ILE A 308 1.71 1.78 19.13
N CYS A 309 0.90 1.53 18.11
CA CYS A 309 -0.03 0.39 18.08
C CYS A 309 0.69 -0.96 18.11
N THR A 310 1.84 -1.08 17.44
CA THR A 310 2.69 -2.28 17.50
C THR A 310 3.20 -2.54 18.92
N PHE A 311 3.52 -1.48 19.67
CA PHE A 311 3.87 -1.62 21.10
C PHE A 311 2.66 -2.04 21.93
N ILE A 312 1.48 -1.46 21.69
CA ILE A 312 0.23 -1.80 22.40
C ILE A 312 -0.16 -3.26 22.17
N LEU A 313 0.14 -3.85 21.01
CA LEU A 313 -0.06 -5.29 20.73
C LEU A 313 0.71 -6.24 21.68
N ARG A 314 1.64 -5.70 22.46
CA ARG A 314 2.26 -6.47 23.56
C ARG A 314 1.27 -6.79 24.68
N TYR A 315 0.32 -5.89 24.91
CA TYR A 315 -0.59 -5.94 26.05
C TYR A 315 -2.03 -6.29 25.67
N LEU A 316 -2.41 -6.01 24.42
CA LEU A 316 -3.78 -6.24 23.92
C LEU A 316 -3.81 -7.32 22.84
N ASN A 317 -4.89 -8.09 22.87
CA ASN A 317 -5.20 -9.04 21.81
C ASN A 317 -5.39 -8.32 20.47
N PRO A 318 -4.80 -8.81 19.34
CA PRO A 318 -4.88 -8.16 18.04
C PRO A 318 -6.32 -7.90 17.56
N GLY A 319 -7.23 -8.87 17.72
CA GLY A 319 -8.64 -8.70 17.34
C GLY A 319 -9.35 -7.62 18.15
N LYS A 320 -9.05 -7.53 19.48
CA LYS A 320 -9.59 -6.49 20.36
C LYS A 320 -9.09 -5.09 19.94
N LEU A 321 -7.78 -4.95 19.70
CA LEU A 321 -7.20 -3.68 19.31
C LEU A 321 -7.72 -3.25 17.94
N LEU A 322 -7.83 -4.19 16.98
CA LEU A 322 -8.42 -3.93 15.65
C LEU A 322 -9.86 -3.41 15.79
N ALA A 323 -10.69 -4.04 16.63
CA ALA A 323 -12.08 -3.62 16.84
C ALA A 323 -12.15 -2.20 17.44
N ILE A 324 -11.34 -1.89 18.45
CA ILE A 324 -11.29 -0.55 19.07
C ILE A 324 -10.92 0.51 18.03
N LEU A 325 -9.86 0.27 17.27
CA LEU A 325 -9.41 1.22 16.25
C LEU A 325 -10.41 1.34 15.09
N ALA A 326 -11.11 0.26 14.72
CA ALA A 326 -12.13 0.32 13.68
C ALA A 326 -13.39 1.07 14.14
N ILE A 327 -13.80 0.94 15.40
CA ILE A 327 -14.89 1.74 15.99
C ILE A 327 -14.51 3.23 15.98
N ALA A 328 -13.30 3.58 16.43
CA ALA A 328 -12.80 4.94 16.35
C ALA A 328 -12.73 5.41 14.87
N GLY A 329 -12.31 4.51 13.97
CA GLY A 329 -12.31 4.73 12.51
C GLY A 329 -13.70 4.99 11.94
N CYS A 330 -14.79 4.52 12.53
CA CYS A 330 -16.16 4.89 12.15
C CYS A 330 -16.50 6.30 12.59
N CYS A 331 -16.08 6.72 13.80
CA CYS A 331 -16.41 8.03 14.35
C CYS A 331 -15.85 9.19 13.50
N PHE A 332 -14.64 9.04 12.97
CA PHE A 332 -14.00 10.11 12.21
C PHE A 332 -14.67 10.38 10.85
N PRO A 333 -14.92 9.41 9.96
CA PRO A 333 -15.70 9.66 8.74
C PRO A 333 -17.11 10.18 9.02
N ALA A 334 -17.77 9.71 10.08
CA ALA A 334 -19.03 10.28 10.53
C ALA A 334 -18.87 11.77 10.89
N GLY A 335 -17.78 12.12 11.60
CA GLY A 335 -17.43 13.52 11.87
C GLY A 335 -17.25 14.34 10.58
N VAL A 336 -16.57 13.80 9.56
CA VAL A 336 -16.39 14.46 8.26
C VAL A 336 -17.72 14.73 7.55
N ILE A 337 -18.68 13.81 7.67
CA ILE A 337 -20.01 13.98 7.06
C ILE A 337 -20.73 15.19 7.70
N PHE A 338 -20.70 15.31 9.03
CA PHE A 338 -21.47 16.32 9.75
C PHE A 338 -20.73 17.66 9.94
N PHE A 339 -19.40 17.63 10.10
CA PHE A 339 -18.59 18.85 10.23
C PHE A 339 -18.19 19.37 8.85
N GLN A 340 -18.71 20.54 8.47
CA GLN A 340 -18.41 21.18 7.20
C GLN A 340 -17.32 22.26 7.34
N ASP A 341 -16.47 22.12 8.34
CA ASP A 341 -15.45 23.08 8.76
C ASP A 341 -14.10 22.39 8.99
N ILE A 342 -13.17 23.10 9.65
CA ILE A 342 -11.82 22.60 9.94
C ILE A 342 -11.84 21.34 10.84
N TRP A 343 -12.88 21.12 11.64
CA TRP A 343 -13.00 19.91 12.45
C TRP A 343 -13.17 18.65 11.60
N GLY A 344 -13.85 18.78 10.46
CA GLY A 344 -13.91 17.68 9.47
C GLY A 344 -12.53 17.35 8.90
N MET A 345 -11.67 18.36 8.64
CA MET A 345 -10.28 18.14 8.22
C MET A 345 -9.48 17.44 9.32
N TYR A 346 -9.63 17.84 10.57
CA TYR A 346 -8.96 17.16 11.68
C TYR A 346 -9.44 15.72 11.86
N CYS A 347 -10.72 15.43 11.61
CA CYS A 347 -11.22 14.06 11.56
C CYS A 347 -10.52 13.23 10.47
N LEU A 348 -10.32 13.78 9.26
CA LEU A 348 -9.60 13.10 8.17
C LEU A 348 -8.13 12.84 8.50
N VAL A 349 -7.49 13.76 9.18
CA VAL A 349 -6.11 13.55 9.66
C VAL A 349 -6.09 12.47 10.74
N ALA A 350 -7.00 12.54 11.70
CA ALA A 350 -7.05 11.63 12.85
C ALA A 350 -7.40 10.18 12.47
N VAL A 351 -8.24 9.97 11.45
CA VAL A 351 -8.56 8.60 10.99
C VAL A 351 -7.32 7.82 10.56
N SER A 352 -6.27 8.51 10.10
CA SER A 352 -5.00 7.88 9.71
C SER A 352 -4.33 7.15 10.87
N ALA A 353 -4.47 7.66 12.10
CA ALA A 353 -3.99 6.94 13.29
C ALA A 353 -4.70 5.59 13.47
N CYS A 354 -6.02 5.56 13.28
CA CYS A 354 -6.81 4.33 13.40
C CYS A 354 -6.47 3.30 12.32
N MET A 355 -6.21 3.75 11.09
CA MET A 355 -5.87 2.89 9.96
C MET A 355 -4.49 2.23 10.09
N SER A 356 -3.60 2.80 10.87
CA SER A 356 -2.17 2.47 10.89
C SER A 356 -1.85 0.99 11.14
N LEU A 357 -2.62 0.32 12.01
CA LEU A 357 -2.42 -1.07 12.41
C LEU A 357 -3.21 -2.07 11.55
N MET A 358 -4.26 -1.64 10.83
CA MET A 358 -5.31 -2.53 10.34
C MET A 358 -4.79 -3.54 9.31
N PHE A 359 -4.01 -3.10 8.30
CA PHE A 359 -3.51 -3.99 7.24
C PHE A 359 -2.78 -5.22 7.79
N PRO A 360 -1.67 -5.07 8.52
CA PRO A 360 -0.91 -6.22 9.01
C PRO A 360 -1.66 -7.03 10.07
N THR A 361 -2.59 -6.41 10.79
CA THR A 361 -3.38 -7.11 11.80
C THR A 361 -4.45 -7.97 11.16
N ILE A 362 -5.22 -7.47 10.20
CA ILE A 362 -6.19 -8.26 9.44
C ILE A 362 -5.47 -9.42 8.74
N TYR A 363 -4.33 -9.12 8.10
CA TYR A 363 -3.51 -10.10 7.40
C TYR A 363 -3.02 -11.22 8.33
N GLY A 364 -2.45 -10.85 9.49
CA GLY A 364 -1.96 -11.81 10.47
C GLY A 364 -3.07 -12.69 11.05
N ILE A 365 -4.22 -12.09 11.41
CA ILE A 365 -5.38 -12.81 11.91
C ILE A 365 -5.94 -13.78 10.85
N ALA A 366 -6.07 -13.33 9.60
CA ALA A 366 -6.64 -14.13 8.54
C ALA A 366 -5.79 -15.36 8.19
N LEU A 367 -4.47 -15.27 8.32
CA LEU A 367 -3.54 -16.38 8.05
C LEU A 367 -3.32 -17.31 9.23
N THR A 368 -3.78 -16.96 10.43
CA THR A 368 -3.61 -17.81 11.62
C THR A 368 -4.31 -19.16 11.43
N GLY A 369 -3.61 -20.24 11.75
CA GLY A 369 -4.13 -21.60 11.66
C GLY A 369 -4.22 -22.19 10.26
N LEU A 370 -3.73 -21.48 9.20
CA LEU A 370 -3.68 -22.03 7.86
C LEU A 370 -2.47 -22.95 7.61
N GLY A 371 -1.46 -22.94 8.47
CA GLY A 371 -0.27 -23.78 8.32
C GLY A 371 0.38 -23.58 6.92
N ASP A 372 0.63 -24.68 6.20
CA ASP A 372 1.23 -24.65 4.85
C ASP A 372 0.37 -23.92 3.79
N ASP A 373 -0.93 -23.82 4.02
CA ASP A 373 -1.85 -23.13 3.11
C ASP A 373 -1.76 -21.61 3.24
N ALA A 374 -1.04 -21.09 4.23
CA ALA A 374 -0.81 -19.66 4.41
C ALA A 374 -0.20 -18.98 3.15
N LYS A 375 0.60 -19.72 2.36
CA LYS A 375 1.18 -19.22 1.10
C LYS A 375 0.09 -18.85 0.09
N PHE A 376 -0.93 -19.68 -0.07
CA PHE A 376 -2.11 -19.38 -0.90
C PHE A 376 -3.06 -18.39 -0.24
N GLY A 377 -3.21 -18.48 1.07
CA GLY A 377 -3.98 -17.50 1.85
C GLY A 377 -3.43 -16.07 1.69
N ALA A 378 -2.11 -15.95 1.65
CA ALA A 378 -1.43 -14.69 1.38
C ALA A 378 -1.87 -14.08 0.03
N ALA A 379 -1.94 -14.88 -1.03
CA ALA A 379 -2.34 -14.40 -2.35
C ALA A 379 -3.75 -13.78 -2.36
N GLY A 380 -4.72 -14.41 -1.69
CA GLY A 380 -6.08 -13.86 -1.60
C GLY A 380 -6.13 -12.52 -0.86
N LEU A 381 -5.32 -12.36 0.19
CA LEU A 381 -5.22 -11.10 0.92
C LEU A 381 -4.50 -10.01 0.11
N ILE A 382 -3.52 -10.36 -0.71
CA ILE A 382 -2.87 -9.42 -1.64
C ILE A 382 -3.83 -9.03 -2.77
N MET A 383 -4.63 -9.96 -3.31
CA MET A 383 -5.68 -9.62 -4.28
C MET A 383 -6.72 -8.66 -3.70
N ALA A 384 -6.98 -8.71 -2.40
CA ALA A 384 -7.90 -7.78 -1.73
C ALA A 384 -7.43 -6.31 -1.78
N ILE A 385 -6.16 -6.03 -2.11
CA ILE A 385 -5.64 -4.68 -2.39
C ILE A 385 -6.43 -4.01 -3.54
N LEU A 386 -7.10 -4.80 -4.39
CA LEU A 386 -8.02 -4.31 -5.42
C LEU A 386 -9.10 -3.36 -4.86
N GLY A 387 -9.44 -3.44 -3.56
CA GLY A 387 -10.35 -2.49 -2.91
C GLY A 387 -9.94 -1.03 -3.08
N GLY A 388 -8.62 -0.76 -3.12
CA GLY A 388 -8.05 0.56 -3.39
C GLY A 388 -8.22 1.07 -4.83
N SER A 389 -8.58 0.20 -5.77
CA SER A 389 -8.87 0.60 -7.16
C SER A 389 -10.37 0.65 -7.47
N VAL A 390 -11.18 -0.11 -6.73
CA VAL A 390 -12.63 -0.23 -6.98
C VAL A 390 -13.44 0.81 -6.20
N LEU A 391 -13.11 1.03 -4.92
CA LEU A 391 -13.92 1.90 -4.06
C LEU A 391 -13.71 3.40 -4.28
N PRO A 392 -12.50 3.93 -4.54
CA PRO A 392 -12.31 5.37 -4.77
C PRO A 392 -13.10 5.93 -5.96
N PRO A 393 -13.22 5.26 -7.13
CA PRO A 393 -14.09 5.73 -8.21
C PRO A 393 -15.57 5.86 -7.81
N LEU A 394 -16.06 4.97 -6.93
CA LEU A 394 -17.41 5.08 -6.40
C LEU A 394 -17.56 6.32 -5.51
N GLN A 395 -16.55 6.64 -4.70
CA GLN A 395 -16.56 7.88 -3.92
C GLN A 395 -16.48 9.11 -4.81
N ALA A 396 -15.64 9.09 -5.85
CA ALA A 396 -15.54 10.18 -6.82
C ALA A 396 -16.88 10.46 -7.50
N SER A 397 -17.63 9.43 -7.90
CA SER A 397 -18.95 9.60 -8.53
C SER A 397 -19.99 10.25 -7.60
N ILE A 398 -19.86 10.04 -6.27
CA ILE A 398 -20.68 10.75 -5.30
C ILE A 398 -20.26 12.23 -5.22
N ILE A 399 -18.95 12.50 -5.21
CA ILE A 399 -18.40 13.87 -5.15
C ILE A 399 -18.85 14.70 -6.35
N ASP A 400 -18.92 14.12 -7.54
CA ASP A 400 -19.34 14.76 -8.78
C ASP A 400 -20.80 15.25 -8.75
N MET A 401 -21.61 14.76 -7.81
CA MET A 401 -23.00 15.25 -7.62
C MET A 401 -23.06 16.65 -7.00
N ASN A 402 -21.93 17.22 -6.59
CA ASN A 402 -21.73 18.54 -5.94
C ASN A 402 -22.48 18.74 -4.62
N THR A 403 -23.79 18.48 -4.55
CA THR A 403 -24.62 18.59 -3.35
C THR A 403 -25.58 17.44 -3.21
N ILE A 404 -25.71 16.88 -2.00
CA ILE A 404 -26.63 15.82 -1.64
C ILE A 404 -27.30 16.22 -0.31
N TRP A 405 -28.62 16.23 -0.22
CA TRP A 405 -29.39 16.59 0.98
C TRP A 405 -28.94 17.94 1.60
N ASN A 406 -28.73 18.95 0.79
CA ASN A 406 -28.22 20.27 1.19
C ASN A 406 -26.83 20.27 1.85
N MET A 407 -26.10 19.16 1.75
CA MET A 407 -24.71 19.05 2.20
C MET A 407 -23.75 18.95 1.00
N PRO A 408 -22.51 19.39 1.14
CA PRO A 408 -21.49 19.16 0.12
C PRO A 408 -21.34 17.67 -0.15
N ALA A 409 -21.41 17.25 -1.42
CA ALA A 409 -21.30 15.84 -1.79
C ALA A 409 -19.97 15.22 -1.36
N VAL A 410 -18.88 16.01 -1.30
CA VAL A 410 -17.59 15.57 -0.78
C VAL A 410 -17.70 15.10 0.67
N ASN A 411 -18.46 15.78 1.52
CA ASN A 411 -18.71 15.36 2.92
C ASN A 411 -19.52 14.05 2.95
N VAL A 412 -20.63 14.00 2.21
CA VAL A 412 -21.52 12.84 2.16
C VAL A 412 -20.80 11.59 1.60
N SER A 413 -19.84 11.78 0.71
CA SER A 413 -19.07 10.69 0.10
C SER A 413 -18.30 9.83 1.12
N PHE A 414 -17.99 10.40 2.29
CA PHE A 414 -17.33 9.67 3.39
C PHE A 414 -18.21 8.62 4.07
N ILE A 415 -19.48 8.47 3.63
CA ILE A 415 -20.31 7.31 3.99
C ILE A 415 -19.69 5.99 3.52
N LEU A 416 -18.96 5.98 2.40
CA LEU A 416 -18.28 4.77 1.90
C LEU A 416 -17.15 4.30 2.82
N PRO A 417 -16.16 5.14 3.20
CA PRO A 417 -15.19 4.78 4.24
C PRO A 417 -15.85 4.36 5.56
N PHE A 418 -16.91 5.05 5.98
CA PHE A 418 -17.66 4.68 7.19
C PHE A 418 -18.19 3.24 7.12
N ILE A 419 -18.86 2.86 6.03
CA ILE A 419 -19.37 1.50 5.81
C ILE A 419 -18.21 0.48 5.83
N CYS A 420 -17.07 0.81 5.22
CA CYS A 420 -15.90 -0.04 5.25
C CYS A 420 -15.40 -0.28 6.68
N PHE A 421 -15.31 0.76 7.51
CA PHE A 421 -14.90 0.63 8.91
C PHE A 421 -15.90 -0.16 9.75
N VAL A 422 -17.21 -0.07 9.47
CA VAL A 422 -18.22 -0.94 10.09
C VAL A 422 -17.92 -2.42 9.78
N GLY A 423 -17.64 -2.74 8.52
CA GLY A 423 -17.24 -4.10 8.13
C GLY A 423 -15.99 -4.59 8.86
N ILE A 424 -14.97 -3.74 8.99
CA ILE A 424 -13.74 -4.06 9.72
C ILE A 424 -14.02 -4.23 11.22
N THR A 425 -14.90 -3.42 11.80
CA THR A 425 -15.32 -3.52 13.21
C THR A 425 -15.96 -4.87 13.49
N ILE A 426 -16.86 -5.32 12.62
CA ILE A 426 -17.51 -6.65 12.75
C ILE A 426 -16.46 -7.76 12.70
N TYR A 427 -15.52 -7.70 11.77
CA TYR A 427 -14.43 -8.66 11.66
C TYR A 427 -13.55 -8.68 12.92
N GLY A 428 -13.11 -7.51 13.39
CA GLY A 428 -12.28 -7.37 14.59
C GLY A 428 -12.97 -7.92 15.85
N HIS A 429 -14.27 -7.62 16.03
CA HIS A 429 -15.07 -8.10 17.14
C HIS A 429 -15.24 -9.64 17.12
N ARG A 430 -15.58 -10.21 15.96
CA ARG A 430 -15.69 -11.67 15.78
C ARG A 430 -14.35 -12.37 16.01
N SER A 431 -13.25 -11.78 15.54
CA SER A 431 -11.91 -12.31 15.76
C SER A 431 -11.52 -12.32 17.23
N TYR A 432 -11.89 -11.28 17.97
CA TYR A 432 -11.69 -11.21 19.41
C TYR A 432 -12.50 -12.28 20.17
N GLN A 433 -13.78 -12.47 19.81
CA GLN A 433 -14.65 -13.46 20.46
C GLN A 433 -14.19 -14.90 20.25
N ARG A 434 -13.54 -15.21 19.14
CA ARG A 434 -13.01 -16.56 18.86
C ARG A 434 -11.88 -16.98 19.81
N GLY A 435 -11.35 -16.07 20.63
CA GLY A 435 -10.36 -16.37 21.68
C GLY A 435 -9.01 -16.90 21.20
N LYS A 436 -8.72 -16.77 19.90
CA LYS A 436 -7.51 -17.32 19.26
C LYS A 436 -6.32 -16.35 19.23
N TYR A 437 -6.44 -15.19 19.87
CA TYR A 437 -5.43 -14.13 19.78
C TYR A 437 -5.15 -13.47 21.13
#